data_2d9f4ce988cc37b511edd35c6a4bcf0d
#
_entry.id   2d9f4ce988cc37b511edd35c6a4bcf0d
#
_cell.length_a   1.000
_cell.length_b   1.000
_cell.length_c   1.000
_cell.angle_alpha   90.00
_cell.angle_beta   90.00
_cell.angle_gamma   90.00
#
_symmetry.space_group_name_H-M   'P 1'
#
loop_
_entity.id
_entity.type
_entity.pdbx_description
1 polymer ?
#
loop_
_entity_poly.entity_id
_entity_poly.type
_entity_poly.pdbx_seq_one_letter_code
_entity_poly.pdbx_strand_id
1 'polypeptide(L)'
;RHATSKIASDADLNRIITLGFRGEALPSIASVSRMEILTRAFEEDTGTHIVIEGGEIKSVEEVGAPIGTTITVRDLFYNVPARLKFLKTVPTELGHIVETVTRYAFAYPDVSFRLVHERQELIFTPGNGDLLTAVAAIWGRETVQGMVEVDYERDGIRVWGLIAPPHQTRPTRQHQYFYVNLRPVRNKTLTAALDEAYKSLTPEKRYPACVLLVGIDPRQVD
;
A
#
# COMPACT_ATOMS: atom_id res chain seq x y z
N ARG A 1 -8.86 14.96 15.30
CA ARG A 1 -9.26 15.02 13.87
C ARG A 1 -8.60 16.23 13.23
N HIS A 2 -8.29 16.12 11.92
CA HIS A 2 -7.74 17.21 11.08
C HIS A 2 -6.35 17.72 11.50
N ALA A 3 -5.66 17.08 12.43
CA ALA A 3 -4.29 17.39 12.79
C ALA A 3 -3.33 16.43 12.06
N THR A 4 -2.34 16.99 11.39
CA THR A 4 -1.28 16.23 10.72
C THR A 4 0.03 16.99 10.80
N SER A 5 1.13 16.28 11.08
CA SER A 5 2.48 16.84 11.05
C SER A 5 3.05 16.99 9.61
N LYS A 6 2.28 16.56 8.61
CA LYS A 6 2.76 16.41 7.22
C LYS A 6 2.32 17.53 6.29
N ILE A 7 1.42 18.41 6.76
CA ILE A 7 0.95 19.60 6.05
C ILE A 7 0.94 20.74 7.05
N ALA A 8 1.74 21.75 6.81
CA ALA A 8 1.85 22.96 7.62
C ALA A 8 1.35 24.20 6.87
N SER A 9 1.27 24.15 5.53
CA SER A 9 0.88 25.28 4.67
C SER A 9 0.03 24.83 3.47
N ASP A 10 -0.69 25.77 2.85
CA ASP A 10 -1.46 25.53 1.62
C ASP A 10 -0.55 25.08 0.46
N ALA A 11 0.71 25.47 0.45
CA ALA A 11 1.68 25.04 -0.56
C ALA A 11 1.99 23.55 -0.47
N ASP A 12 1.90 22.94 0.71
CA ASP A 12 2.13 21.51 0.93
C ASP A 12 1.01 20.65 0.32
N LEU A 13 -0.21 21.21 0.21
CA LEU A 13 -1.34 20.52 -0.45
C LEU A 13 -1.06 20.26 -1.93
N ASN A 14 -0.29 21.13 -2.58
CA ASN A 14 0.08 21.00 -3.98
C ASN A 14 1.31 20.11 -4.21
N ARG A 15 1.94 19.61 -3.12
CA ARG A 15 3.14 18.76 -3.16
C ARG A 15 3.06 17.61 -2.18
N ILE A 16 1.92 16.92 -2.15
CA ILE A 16 1.73 15.79 -1.23
C ILE A 16 2.63 14.62 -1.64
N ILE A 17 3.73 14.44 -0.92
CA ILE A 17 4.70 13.34 -1.11
C ILE A 17 4.46 12.18 -0.13
N THR A 18 3.60 12.38 0.88
CA THR A 18 3.31 11.37 1.91
C THR A 18 2.00 10.65 1.62
N LEU A 19 1.87 9.39 2.02
CA LEU A 19 0.64 8.60 1.86
C LEU A 19 -0.52 9.18 2.68
N GLY A 20 -0.27 9.51 3.94
CA GLY A 20 -1.25 10.14 4.82
C GLY A 20 -1.02 11.65 4.94
N PHE A 21 -2.07 12.45 4.79
CA PHE A 21 -2.00 13.91 4.87
C PHE A 21 -3.21 14.59 5.51
N ARG A 22 -4.30 13.85 5.78
CA ARG A 22 -5.57 14.42 6.30
C ARG A 22 -5.70 14.36 7.81
N GLY A 23 -4.87 13.58 8.52
CA GLY A 23 -5.01 13.39 9.98
C GLY A 23 -6.34 12.77 10.42
N GLU A 24 -6.96 11.97 9.54
CA GLU A 24 -8.31 11.43 9.77
C GLU A 24 -8.36 9.91 9.90
N ALA A 25 -7.33 9.17 9.47
CA ALA A 25 -7.38 7.72 9.41
C ALA A 25 -7.55 7.08 10.80
N LEU A 26 -6.64 7.38 11.73
CA LEU A 26 -6.71 6.83 13.09
C LEU A 26 -7.99 7.25 13.83
N PRO A 27 -8.41 8.54 13.86
CA PRO A 27 -9.67 8.92 14.47
C PRO A 27 -10.90 8.24 13.87
N SER A 28 -10.91 8.02 12.55
CA SER A 28 -12.02 7.33 11.88
C SER A 28 -12.08 5.85 12.23
N ILE A 29 -10.94 5.16 12.34
CA ILE A 29 -10.88 3.77 12.78
C ILE A 29 -11.27 3.67 14.27
N ALA A 30 -10.70 4.52 15.12
CA ALA A 30 -10.96 4.54 16.55
C ALA A 30 -12.44 4.78 16.88
N SER A 31 -13.14 5.61 16.09
CA SER A 31 -14.57 5.90 16.30
C SER A 31 -15.50 4.70 16.11
N VAL A 32 -15.04 3.64 15.46
CA VAL A 32 -15.83 2.44 15.13
C VAL A 32 -15.20 1.14 15.64
N SER A 33 -14.25 1.23 16.55
CA SER A 33 -13.51 0.06 17.06
C SER A 33 -13.08 0.28 18.52
N ARG A 34 -12.45 -0.76 19.09
CA ARG A 34 -11.60 -0.67 20.26
C ARG A 34 -10.16 -0.63 19.79
N MET A 35 -9.49 0.50 20.03
CA MET A 35 -8.14 0.75 19.55
C MET A 35 -7.17 0.96 20.70
N GLU A 36 -6.01 0.34 20.62
CA GLU A 36 -4.87 0.59 21.49
C GLU A 36 -3.69 1.06 20.65
N ILE A 37 -2.98 2.07 21.11
CA ILE A 37 -1.77 2.58 20.48
C ILE A 37 -0.67 2.56 21.52
N LEU A 38 0.41 1.82 21.25
CA LEU A 38 1.64 1.83 22.02
C LEU A 38 2.74 2.42 21.14
N THR A 39 3.34 3.51 21.56
CA THR A 39 4.36 4.19 20.74
C THR A 39 5.48 4.75 21.58
N ARG A 40 6.72 4.69 21.06
CA ARG A 40 7.88 5.35 21.61
C ARG A 40 8.76 5.91 20.49
N ALA A 41 9.11 7.19 20.56
CA ALA A 41 10.08 7.79 19.66
C ALA A 41 11.51 7.35 20.03
N PHE A 42 12.45 7.49 19.09
CA PHE A 42 13.84 7.07 19.28
C PHE A 42 14.54 7.86 20.40
N GLU A 43 14.19 9.15 20.50
CA GLU A 43 14.78 10.10 21.45
C GLU A 43 14.12 10.07 22.84
N GLU A 44 13.06 9.26 23.03
CA GLU A 44 12.31 9.19 24.29
C GLU A 44 12.71 7.95 25.10
N ASP A 45 12.85 8.11 26.41
CA ASP A 45 13.17 7.01 27.34
C ASP A 45 11.96 6.11 27.61
N THR A 46 10.76 6.71 27.58
CA THR A 46 9.49 6.04 27.85
C THR A 46 8.57 6.13 26.64
N GLY A 47 7.62 5.21 26.57
CA GLY A 47 6.57 5.22 25.56
C GLY A 47 5.24 5.70 26.11
N THR A 48 4.31 5.94 25.20
CA THR A 48 2.92 6.29 25.52
C THR A 48 1.98 5.17 25.11
N HIS A 49 1.11 4.75 26.00
CA HIS A 49 0.01 3.81 25.74
C HIS A 49 -1.32 4.56 25.78
N ILE A 50 -2.08 4.44 24.72
CA ILE A 50 -3.40 5.11 24.56
C ILE A 50 -4.45 4.05 24.31
N VAL A 51 -5.55 4.09 25.08
CA VAL A 51 -6.73 3.23 24.87
C VAL A 51 -7.90 4.10 24.43
N ILE A 52 -8.54 3.70 23.31
CA ILE A 52 -9.66 4.41 22.71
C ILE A 52 -10.79 3.43 22.42
N GLU A 53 -12.01 3.75 22.85
CA GLU A 53 -13.21 2.96 22.56
C GLU A 53 -14.29 3.82 21.93
N GLY A 54 -14.75 3.47 20.73
CA GLY A 54 -15.81 4.20 20.03
C GLY A 54 -15.50 5.68 19.78
N GLY A 55 -14.21 6.04 19.73
CA GLY A 55 -13.74 7.41 19.56
C GLY A 55 -13.48 8.18 20.85
N GLU A 56 -13.75 7.60 22.01
CA GLU A 56 -13.46 8.19 23.33
C GLU A 56 -12.12 7.66 23.87
N ILE A 57 -11.23 8.57 24.27
CA ILE A 57 -9.98 8.21 24.94
C ILE A 57 -10.31 7.74 26.36
N LYS A 58 -9.99 6.49 26.69
CA LYS A 58 -10.22 5.89 28.00
C LYS A 58 -9.01 6.06 28.93
N SER A 59 -7.79 5.90 28.39
CA SER A 59 -6.57 6.18 29.16
C SER A 59 -5.46 6.67 28.24
N VAL A 60 -4.52 7.42 28.82
CA VAL A 60 -3.23 7.80 28.28
C VAL A 60 -2.21 7.61 29.40
N GLU A 61 -1.29 6.69 29.23
CA GLU A 61 -0.35 6.27 30.25
C GLU A 61 1.07 6.27 29.71
N GLU A 62 2.01 6.67 30.54
CA GLU A 62 3.43 6.51 30.28
C GLU A 62 3.87 5.10 30.66
N VAL A 63 4.52 4.38 29.73
CA VAL A 63 4.88 2.97 29.91
C VAL A 63 6.23 2.64 29.31
N GLY A 64 6.84 1.56 29.76
CA GLY A 64 8.00 0.97 29.07
C GLY A 64 7.55 0.37 27.73
N ALA A 65 8.15 0.79 26.61
CA ALA A 65 7.84 0.30 25.29
C ALA A 65 9.09 0.19 24.39
N PRO A 66 9.13 -0.72 23.42
CA PRO A 66 10.16 -0.70 22.38
C PRO A 66 9.98 0.54 21.49
N ILE A 67 11.08 0.97 20.83
CA ILE A 67 11.03 2.02 19.81
C ILE A 67 10.10 1.59 18.67
N GLY A 68 9.27 2.52 18.21
CA GLY A 68 8.30 2.27 17.13
C GLY A 68 6.85 2.40 17.60
N THR A 69 5.92 1.93 16.78
CA THR A 69 4.48 2.06 17.06
C THR A 69 3.77 0.74 16.81
N THR A 70 2.99 0.32 17.80
CA THR A 70 2.05 -0.80 17.69
C THR A 70 0.64 -0.26 17.78
N ILE A 71 -0.19 -0.58 16.79
CA ILE A 71 -1.61 -0.23 16.78
C ILE A 71 -2.41 -1.52 16.76
N THR A 72 -3.26 -1.69 17.77
CA THR A 72 -4.17 -2.83 17.89
C THR A 72 -5.59 -2.33 17.66
N VAL A 73 -6.30 -2.95 16.73
CA VAL A 73 -7.71 -2.64 16.43
C VAL A 73 -8.52 -3.91 16.65
N ARG A 74 -9.51 -3.83 17.55
CA ARG A 74 -10.40 -4.96 17.89
C ARG A 74 -11.85 -4.54 17.69
N ASP A 75 -12.71 -5.53 17.48
CA ASP A 75 -14.16 -5.37 17.41
C ASP A 75 -14.59 -4.29 16.41
N LEU A 76 -13.99 -4.30 15.21
CA LEU A 76 -14.30 -3.33 14.16
C LEU A 76 -15.80 -3.31 13.87
N PHE A 77 -16.40 -2.12 13.90
CA PHE A 77 -17.83 -1.84 13.70
C PHE A 77 -18.76 -2.35 14.83
N TYR A 78 -18.25 -2.67 16.03
CA TYR A 78 -19.09 -3.14 17.15
C TYR A 78 -20.23 -2.18 17.50
N ASN A 79 -20.00 -0.86 17.36
CA ASN A 79 -20.97 0.20 17.61
C ASN A 79 -21.70 0.71 16.34
N VAL A 80 -21.47 0.07 15.18
CA VAL A 80 -22.09 0.39 13.89
C VAL A 80 -22.61 -0.85 13.22
N PRO A 81 -23.70 -1.47 13.72
CA PRO A 81 -24.19 -2.79 13.25
C PRO A 81 -24.49 -2.83 11.75
N ALA A 82 -24.92 -1.72 11.17
CA ALA A 82 -25.15 -1.62 9.73
C ALA A 82 -23.87 -1.85 8.93
N ARG A 83 -22.73 -1.28 9.34
CA ARG A 83 -21.44 -1.51 8.68
C ARG A 83 -20.91 -2.92 8.91
N LEU A 84 -21.10 -3.47 10.12
CA LEU A 84 -20.69 -4.84 10.44
C LEU A 84 -21.35 -5.86 9.49
N LYS A 85 -22.63 -5.65 9.14
CA LYS A 85 -23.36 -6.52 8.20
C LYS A 85 -22.83 -6.46 6.75
N PHE A 86 -22.11 -5.40 6.37
CA PHE A 86 -21.53 -5.26 5.04
C PHE A 86 -20.16 -5.92 4.89
N LEU A 87 -19.52 -6.33 5.97
CA LEU A 87 -18.29 -7.12 5.91
C LEU A 87 -18.55 -8.40 5.15
N LYS A 88 -17.62 -8.74 4.28
CA LYS A 88 -17.66 -9.99 3.53
C LYS A 88 -17.14 -11.15 4.38
N THR A 89 -17.02 -12.31 3.78
CA THR A 89 -16.39 -13.46 4.45
C THR A 89 -14.92 -13.17 4.74
N VAL A 90 -14.39 -13.79 5.80
CA VAL A 90 -12.97 -13.64 6.19
C VAL A 90 -12.01 -13.85 5.02
N PRO A 91 -12.15 -14.89 4.16
CA PRO A 91 -11.27 -15.05 3.00
C PRO A 91 -11.36 -13.90 2.01
N THR A 92 -12.55 -13.30 1.83
CA THR A 92 -12.72 -12.15 0.92
C THR A 92 -12.02 -10.89 1.47
N GLU A 93 -12.25 -10.58 2.75
CA GLU A 93 -11.60 -9.43 3.39
C GLU A 93 -10.08 -9.62 3.45
N LEU A 94 -9.62 -10.85 3.75
CA LEU A 94 -8.20 -11.18 3.73
C LEU A 94 -7.59 -10.96 2.35
N GLY A 95 -8.30 -11.34 1.28
CA GLY A 95 -7.87 -11.07 -0.09
C GLY A 95 -7.67 -9.58 -0.36
N HIS A 96 -8.56 -8.71 0.13
CA HIS A 96 -8.42 -7.25 0.02
C HIS A 96 -7.23 -6.70 0.82
N ILE A 97 -6.98 -7.27 2.01
CA ILE A 97 -5.82 -6.91 2.85
C ILE A 97 -4.52 -7.29 2.14
N VAL A 98 -4.42 -8.54 1.65
CA VAL A 98 -3.27 -9.03 0.88
C VAL A 98 -2.99 -8.12 -0.32
N GLU A 99 -4.02 -7.80 -1.10
CA GLU A 99 -3.90 -6.90 -2.27
C GLU A 99 -3.41 -5.50 -1.86
N THR A 100 -3.91 -4.97 -0.74
CA THR A 100 -3.50 -3.65 -0.24
C THR A 100 -2.04 -3.65 0.19
N VAL A 101 -1.60 -4.65 0.97
CA VAL A 101 -0.21 -4.78 1.41
C VAL A 101 0.72 -4.99 0.21
N THR A 102 0.33 -5.83 -0.76
CA THR A 102 1.06 -6.05 -2.02
C THR A 102 1.31 -4.74 -2.75
N ARG A 103 0.27 -3.89 -2.88
CA ARG A 103 0.40 -2.58 -3.54
C ARG A 103 1.44 -1.70 -2.87
N TYR A 104 1.46 -1.65 -1.56
CA TYR A 104 2.45 -0.86 -0.84
C TYR A 104 3.85 -1.48 -0.90
N ALA A 105 3.97 -2.79 -0.80
CA ALA A 105 5.25 -3.48 -0.91
C ALA A 105 5.95 -3.26 -2.25
N PHE A 106 5.20 -3.15 -3.35
CA PHE A 106 5.76 -2.84 -4.67
C PHE A 106 6.09 -1.36 -4.85
N ALA A 107 5.34 -0.46 -4.22
CA ALA A 107 5.62 0.98 -4.28
C ALA A 107 6.83 1.37 -3.41
N TYR A 108 7.09 0.63 -2.34
CA TYR A 108 8.12 0.92 -1.34
C TYR A 108 9.00 -0.32 -1.07
N PRO A 109 9.80 -0.74 -2.05
CA PRO A 109 10.65 -1.93 -1.93
C PRO A 109 11.77 -1.79 -0.88
N ASP A 110 12.05 -0.57 -0.42
CA ASP A 110 12.95 -0.22 0.68
C ASP A 110 12.34 -0.46 2.07
N VAL A 111 11.04 -0.71 2.14
CA VAL A 111 10.32 -1.04 3.38
C VAL A 111 10.06 -2.55 3.45
N SER A 112 10.39 -3.14 4.59
CA SER A 112 10.02 -4.53 4.87
C SER A 112 8.55 -4.62 5.28
N PHE A 113 7.77 -5.41 4.53
CA PHE A 113 6.37 -5.70 4.84
C PHE A 113 6.22 -7.14 5.29
N ARG A 114 5.49 -7.34 6.38
CA ARG A 114 5.12 -8.66 6.88
C ARG A 114 3.63 -8.70 7.17
N LEU A 115 2.92 -9.62 6.53
CA LEU A 115 1.50 -9.88 6.77
C LEU A 115 1.32 -11.30 7.29
N VAL A 116 0.69 -11.42 8.44
CA VAL A 116 0.42 -12.71 9.08
C VAL A 116 -1.09 -12.83 9.33
N HIS A 117 -1.66 -13.98 9.00
CA HIS A 117 -3.02 -14.34 9.35
C HIS A 117 -3.00 -15.62 10.18
N GLU A 118 -3.55 -15.57 11.39
CA GLU A 118 -3.44 -16.63 12.38
C GLU A 118 -1.96 -16.97 12.67
N ARG A 119 -1.46 -18.09 12.15
CA ARG A 119 -0.04 -18.50 12.30
C ARG A 119 0.69 -18.59 10.96
N GLN A 120 0.00 -18.27 9.86
CA GLN A 120 0.56 -18.33 8.52
C GLN A 120 1.07 -16.95 8.08
N GLU A 121 2.32 -16.88 7.67
CA GLU A 121 2.89 -15.73 6.99
C GLU A 121 2.39 -15.72 5.54
N LEU A 122 1.67 -14.67 5.16
CA LEU A 122 1.09 -14.51 3.82
C LEU A 122 1.96 -13.66 2.91
N ILE A 123 2.63 -12.65 3.47
CA ILE A 123 3.57 -11.78 2.77
C ILE A 123 4.77 -11.55 3.67
N PHE A 124 5.94 -11.62 3.07
CA PHE A 124 7.17 -11.10 3.65
C PHE A 124 8.04 -10.51 2.53
N THR A 125 8.39 -9.22 2.64
CA THR A 125 9.37 -8.57 1.76
C THR A 125 10.55 -8.04 2.58
N PRO A 126 11.79 -8.14 2.06
CA PRO A 126 12.99 -7.88 2.89
C PRO A 126 13.25 -6.38 3.14
N GLY A 127 12.69 -5.48 2.33
CA GLY A 127 12.94 -4.05 2.47
C GLY A 127 14.34 -3.63 2.03
N ASN A 128 14.87 -4.27 0.98
CA ASN A 128 16.25 -4.07 0.49
C ASN A 128 16.36 -3.05 -0.67
N GLY A 129 15.26 -2.37 -1.01
CA GLY A 129 15.20 -1.39 -2.10
C GLY A 129 15.10 -2.01 -3.51
N ASP A 130 15.12 -3.33 -3.64
CA ASP A 130 15.04 -4.02 -4.93
C ASP A 130 13.60 -4.46 -5.24
N LEU A 131 13.02 -3.82 -6.29
CA LEU A 131 11.65 -4.11 -6.72
C LEU A 131 11.50 -5.56 -7.20
N LEU A 132 12.50 -6.11 -7.90
CA LEU A 132 12.43 -7.49 -8.38
C LEU A 132 12.36 -8.48 -7.22
N THR A 133 13.15 -8.25 -6.18
CA THR A 133 13.10 -9.07 -4.95
C THR A 133 11.74 -8.96 -4.26
N ALA A 134 11.16 -7.76 -4.16
CA ALA A 134 9.83 -7.57 -3.56
C ALA A 134 8.74 -8.28 -4.37
N VAL A 135 8.78 -8.19 -5.71
CA VAL A 135 7.83 -8.87 -6.60
C VAL A 135 8.02 -10.40 -6.53
N ALA A 136 9.25 -10.88 -6.51
CA ALA A 136 9.56 -12.31 -6.38
C ALA A 136 9.08 -12.91 -5.04
N ALA A 137 9.16 -12.13 -3.97
CA ALA A 137 8.68 -12.54 -2.64
C ALA A 137 7.16 -12.77 -2.61
N ILE A 138 6.40 -12.02 -3.41
CA ILE A 138 4.92 -12.06 -3.42
C ILE A 138 4.38 -12.96 -4.55
N TRP A 139 4.92 -12.85 -5.76
CA TRP A 139 4.43 -13.62 -6.92
C TRP A 139 5.14 -14.96 -7.12
N GLY A 140 6.23 -15.19 -6.39
CA GLY A 140 7.09 -16.36 -6.56
C GLY A 140 8.15 -16.16 -7.63
N ARG A 141 9.30 -16.82 -7.45
CA ARG A 141 10.47 -16.70 -8.33
C ARG A 141 10.19 -17.10 -9.77
N GLU A 142 9.37 -18.13 -9.97
CA GLU A 142 8.99 -18.60 -11.32
C GLU A 142 8.22 -17.54 -12.11
N THR A 143 7.35 -16.76 -11.43
CA THR A 143 6.55 -15.72 -12.08
C THR A 143 7.40 -14.53 -12.54
N VAL A 144 8.48 -14.22 -11.82
CA VAL A 144 9.35 -13.08 -12.14
C VAL A 144 10.51 -13.46 -13.05
N GLN A 145 10.73 -14.76 -13.28
CA GLN A 145 11.78 -15.23 -14.16
C GLN A 145 11.59 -14.70 -15.58
N GLY A 146 12.56 -13.94 -16.05
CA GLY A 146 12.52 -13.32 -17.38
C GLY A 146 11.76 -12.00 -17.45
N MET A 147 11.25 -11.47 -16.34
CA MET A 147 10.75 -10.10 -16.33
C MET A 147 11.87 -9.13 -16.70
N VAL A 148 11.51 -8.09 -17.43
CA VAL A 148 12.43 -7.08 -17.96
C VAL A 148 12.25 -5.81 -17.14
N GLU A 149 13.37 -5.23 -16.73
CA GLU A 149 13.38 -3.90 -16.13
C GLU A 149 13.14 -2.83 -17.18
N VAL A 150 12.33 -1.87 -16.85
CA VAL A 150 12.05 -0.67 -17.65
C VAL A 150 12.51 0.54 -16.83
N ASP A 151 13.24 1.44 -17.49
CA ASP A 151 13.53 2.76 -16.96
C ASP A 151 13.68 3.71 -18.15
N TYR A 152 12.72 4.60 -18.30
CA TYR A 152 12.65 5.54 -19.41
C TYR A 152 12.11 6.87 -18.95
N GLU A 153 12.76 7.94 -19.38
CA GLU A 153 12.34 9.32 -19.08
C GLU A 153 12.21 10.14 -20.36
N ARG A 154 11.12 10.88 -20.46
CA ARG A 154 10.85 11.81 -21.54
C ARG A 154 9.92 12.93 -21.08
N ASP A 155 10.20 14.18 -21.49
CA ASP A 155 9.36 15.35 -21.24
C ASP A 155 8.99 15.54 -19.75
N GLY A 156 9.91 15.19 -18.82
CA GLY A 156 9.70 15.27 -17.38
C GLY A 156 8.81 14.16 -16.79
N ILE A 157 8.50 13.14 -17.59
CA ILE A 157 7.80 11.93 -17.13
C ILE A 157 8.78 10.76 -17.15
N ARG A 158 8.99 10.13 -16.00
CA ARG A 158 9.77 8.90 -15.89
C ARG A 158 8.85 7.71 -15.70
N VAL A 159 9.10 6.62 -16.42
CA VAL A 159 8.43 5.34 -16.25
C VAL A 159 9.47 4.29 -15.92
N TRP A 160 9.34 3.61 -14.79
CA TRP A 160 10.26 2.56 -14.39
C TRP A 160 9.52 1.39 -13.76
N GLY A 161 10.17 0.25 -13.63
CA GLY A 161 9.62 -0.94 -12.99
C GLY A 161 9.89 -2.22 -13.80
N LEU A 162 8.94 -3.15 -13.73
CA LEU A 162 9.08 -4.50 -14.28
C LEU A 162 7.92 -4.83 -15.21
N ILE A 163 8.23 -5.45 -16.34
CA ILE A 163 7.25 -5.98 -17.30
C ILE A 163 7.54 -7.45 -17.63
N ALA A 164 6.49 -8.25 -17.78
CA ALA A 164 6.64 -9.64 -18.21
C ALA A 164 6.97 -9.72 -19.71
N PRO A 165 7.79 -10.69 -20.15
CA PRO A 165 8.01 -10.92 -21.57
C PRO A 165 6.72 -11.39 -22.27
N PRO A 166 6.57 -11.19 -23.59
CA PRO A 166 5.34 -11.47 -24.33
C PRO A 166 4.80 -12.90 -24.21
N HIS A 167 5.67 -13.88 -23.97
CA HIS A 167 5.27 -15.27 -23.80
C HIS A 167 4.73 -15.59 -22.39
N GLN A 168 4.93 -14.70 -21.41
CA GLN A 168 4.46 -14.85 -20.03
C GLN A 168 3.25 -13.96 -19.77
N THR A 169 2.11 -14.29 -20.37
CA THR A 169 0.87 -13.52 -20.20
C THR A 169 -0.15 -14.21 -19.31
N ARG A 170 -1.06 -13.47 -18.75
CA ARG A 170 -2.12 -13.93 -17.85
C ARG A 170 -3.51 -13.77 -18.49
N PRO A 171 -4.51 -14.58 -18.09
CA PRO A 171 -5.87 -14.45 -18.62
C PRO A 171 -6.62 -13.22 -18.08
N THR A 172 -6.12 -12.60 -17.01
CA THR A 172 -6.73 -11.44 -16.36
C THR A 172 -5.68 -10.36 -16.09
N ARG A 173 -6.15 -9.14 -15.79
CA ARG A 173 -5.30 -7.98 -15.47
C ARG A 173 -4.92 -7.88 -13.99
N GLN A 174 -5.15 -8.91 -13.17
CA GLN A 174 -4.88 -8.89 -11.74
C GLN A 174 -3.40 -8.69 -11.38
N HIS A 175 -2.49 -8.97 -12.30
CA HIS A 175 -1.05 -8.77 -12.14
C HIS A 175 -0.56 -7.49 -12.85
N GLN A 176 -1.45 -6.52 -13.10
CA GLN A 176 -1.07 -5.21 -13.63
C GLN A 176 -1.16 -4.17 -12.52
N TYR A 177 -0.01 -3.71 -12.05
CA TYR A 177 0.13 -2.74 -10.99
C TYR A 177 0.70 -1.45 -11.55
N PHE A 178 -0.07 -0.37 -11.44
CA PHE A 178 0.34 0.95 -11.88
C PHE A 178 0.38 1.92 -10.71
N TYR A 179 1.40 2.77 -10.72
CA TYR A 179 1.61 3.79 -9.71
C TYR A 179 1.88 5.14 -10.36
N VAL A 180 1.37 6.20 -9.78
CA VAL A 180 1.74 7.58 -10.11
C VAL A 180 2.28 8.22 -8.83
N ASN A 181 3.53 8.68 -8.87
CA ASN A 181 4.21 9.25 -7.71
C ASN A 181 4.07 8.34 -6.46
N LEU A 182 4.35 7.04 -6.62
CA LEU A 182 4.25 5.96 -5.63
C LEU A 182 2.83 5.68 -5.10
N ARG A 183 1.80 6.31 -5.67
CA ARG A 183 0.40 6.04 -5.31
C ARG A 183 -0.20 5.01 -6.26
N PRO A 184 -0.78 3.92 -5.75
CA PRO A 184 -1.41 2.92 -6.61
C PRO A 184 -2.62 3.52 -7.32
N VAL A 185 -2.68 3.36 -8.63
CA VAL A 185 -3.76 3.89 -9.46
C VAL A 185 -4.41 2.80 -10.31
N ARG A 186 -5.69 3.00 -10.63
CA ARG A 186 -6.40 2.26 -11.68
C ARG A 186 -6.72 3.25 -12.79
N ASN A 187 -5.89 3.29 -13.81
CA ASN A 187 -6.00 4.27 -14.88
C ASN A 187 -6.15 3.57 -16.24
N LYS A 188 -7.19 3.96 -17.00
CA LYS A 188 -7.49 3.37 -18.31
C LYS A 188 -6.44 3.74 -19.36
N THR A 189 -5.84 4.92 -19.28
CA THR A 189 -4.81 5.39 -20.21
C THR A 189 -3.54 4.54 -20.05
N LEU A 190 -3.07 4.30 -18.82
CA LEU A 190 -1.91 3.45 -18.56
C LEU A 190 -2.17 2.00 -19.01
N THR A 191 -3.38 1.49 -18.75
CA THR A 191 -3.78 0.16 -19.23
C THR A 191 -3.79 0.08 -20.74
N ALA A 192 -4.36 1.08 -21.43
CA ALA A 192 -4.41 1.12 -22.91
C ALA A 192 -3.01 1.26 -23.52
N ALA A 193 -2.13 2.06 -22.92
CA ALA A 193 -0.75 2.20 -23.38
C ALA A 193 0.02 0.87 -23.28
N LEU A 194 -0.15 0.13 -22.17
CA LEU A 194 0.44 -1.20 -22.03
C LEU A 194 -0.14 -2.18 -23.06
N ASP A 195 -1.45 -2.17 -23.27
CA ASP A 195 -2.10 -3.03 -24.26
C ASP A 195 -1.59 -2.74 -25.66
N GLU A 196 -1.44 -1.48 -26.04
CA GLU A 196 -0.92 -1.10 -27.36
C GLU A 196 0.54 -1.54 -27.55
N ALA A 197 1.36 -1.39 -26.52
CA ALA A 197 2.75 -1.87 -26.53
C ALA A 197 2.87 -3.39 -26.76
N TYR A 198 1.88 -4.17 -26.31
CA TYR A 198 1.88 -5.63 -26.42
C TYR A 198 0.99 -6.18 -27.57
N LYS A 199 0.27 -5.32 -28.28
CA LYS A 199 -0.77 -5.69 -29.25
C LYS A 199 -0.32 -6.71 -30.31
N SER A 200 0.89 -6.56 -30.82
CA SER A 200 1.45 -7.47 -31.84
C SER A 200 2.30 -8.58 -31.24
N LEU A 201 2.50 -8.58 -29.94
CA LEU A 201 3.44 -9.47 -29.27
C LEU A 201 2.75 -10.58 -28.47
N THR A 202 1.46 -10.40 -28.14
CA THR A 202 0.72 -11.33 -27.27
C THR A 202 -0.56 -11.80 -27.94
N PRO A 203 -1.03 -13.02 -27.64
CA PRO A 203 -2.33 -13.49 -28.10
C PRO A 203 -3.48 -12.61 -27.60
N GLU A 204 -4.58 -12.59 -28.33
CA GLU A 204 -5.81 -11.88 -27.89
C GLU A 204 -6.27 -12.33 -26.51
N LYS A 205 -6.78 -11.37 -25.72
CA LYS A 205 -7.29 -11.60 -24.34
C LYS A 205 -6.25 -12.17 -23.38
N ARG A 206 -4.98 -11.93 -23.68
CA ARG A 206 -3.86 -12.23 -22.78
C ARG A 206 -3.17 -10.93 -22.37
N TYR A 207 -2.81 -10.85 -21.11
CA TYR A 207 -2.33 -9.61 -20.50
C TYR A 207 -0.97 -9.82 -19.86
N PRO A 208 0.03 -8.97 -20.16
CA PRO A 208 1.33 -9.04 -19.49
C PRO A 208 1.17 -8.67 -18.01
N ALA A 209 1.91 -9.36 -17.16
CA ALA A 209 2.09 -8.91 -15.78
C ALA A 209 3.05 -7.72 -15.76
N CYS A 210 2.79 -6.74 -14.93
CA CYS A 210 3.68 -5.59 -14.77
C CYS A 210 3.56 -4.95 -13.39
N VAL A 211 4.64 -4.30 -12.99
CA VAL A 211 4.70 -3.35 -11.89
C VAL A 211 5.36 -2.10 -12.45
N LEU A 212 4.57 -1.10 -12.81
CA LEU A 212 5.04 0.12 -13.48
C LEU A 212 4.76 1.35 -12.62
N LEU A 213 5.80 2.12 -12.40
CA LEU A 213 5.77 3.35 -11.64
C LEU A 213 5.97 4.53 -12.61
N VAL A 214 5.18 5.57 -12.44
CA VAL A 214 5.23 6.79 -13.22
C VAL A 214 5.56 7.95 -12.29
N GLY A 215 6.67 8.60 -12.53
CA GLY A 215 7.07 9.84 -11.88
C GLY A 215 6.71 11.02 -12.76
N ILE A 216 5.96 11.97 -12.22
CA ILE A 216 5.53 13.18 -12.90
C ILE A 216 5.44 14.33 -11.90
N ASP A 217 5.59 15.58 -12.35
CA ASP A 217 5.41 16.76 -11.48
C ASP A 217 4.01 16.67 -10.81
N PRO A 218 3.93 16.66 -9.47
CA PRO A 218 2.67 16.59 -8.75
C PRO A 218 1.65 17.67 -9.16
N ARG A 219 2.11 18.82 -9.67
CA ARG A 219 1.23 19.90 -10.17
C ARG A 219 0.52 19.57 -11.48
N GLN A 220 0.92 18.50 -12.17
CA GLN A 220 0.33 18.03 -13.43
C GLN A 220 -0.63 16.83 -13.22
N VAL A 221 -0.87 16.46 -11.96
CA VAL A 221 -1.72 15.31 -11.59
C VAL A 221 -2.80 15.77 -10.62
N ASP A 222 -4.05 15.44 -10.93
CA ASP A 222 -5.22 15.66 -10.06
C ASP A 222 -5.33 14.59 -8.97
#